data_e414b433c67f38058022da9185260150
#
_entry.id   e414b433c67f38058022da9185260150
#
_cell.length_a   1.000
_cell.length_b   1.000
_cell.length_c   1.000
_cell.angle_alpha   90.00
_cell.angle_beta   90.00
_cell.angle_gamma   90.00
#
_symmetry.space_group_name_H-M   'P 1'
#
loop_
_entity.id
_entity.type
_entity.pdbx_description
1 polymer ?
#
loop_
_entity_poly.entity_id
_entity_poly.type
_entity_poly.pdbx_seq_one_letter_code
_entity_poly.pdbx_strand_id
1 'polypeptide(L)'
;MAAVRPWDRALECYLRLEYTCAPFDPEALGPLLNSARMKTGFAQPATTHVDWYVVDASGKTLGRLASQIALRLKGKHKANYSPHVDMGDHIIVLHAEKIAVTGNKLDDKMYHHHTGYLGNLKSISLGKLLKEHPERALEFAVKGMLPKTTLGRRMFRKLHVFAGDKHPHTAQQPKSLEI
;
A
#
# COMPACT_ATOMS: atom_id res chain seq x y z
N MET A 1 -24.98 61.80 -4.69
CA MET A 1 -24.08 60.89 -3.92
C MET A 1 -23.89 59.61 -4.78
N ALA A 2 -22.79 59.50 -5.52
CA ALA A 2 -22.50 58.36 -6.36
C ALA A 2 -21.67 57.31 -5.55
N ALA A 3 -22.18 56.10 -5.48
CA ALA A 3 -21.54 55.02 -4.78
C ALA A 3 -20.28 54.56 -5.54
N VAL A 4 -19.12 54.73 -4.94
CA VAL A 4 -17.83 54.24 -5.48
C VAL A 4 -17.83 52.71 -5.40
N ARG A 5 -17.61 52.06 -6.55
CA ARG A 5 -17.59 50.60 -6.68
C ARG A 5 -16.33 50.02 -6.03
N PRO A 6 -16.40 48.83 -5.41
CA PRO A 6 -15.28 48.26 -4.65
C PRO A 6 -14.04 47.94 -5.48
N TRP A 7 -14.14 47.96 -6.81
CA TRP A 7 -13.05 47.66 -7.74
C TRP A 7 -12.07 48.81 -7.95
N ASP A 8 -12.48 50.08 -7.68
CA ASP A 8 -11.66 51.26 -7.91
C ASP A 8 -10.54 51.39 -6.86
N ARG A 9 -10.68 50.79 -5.65
CA ARG A 9 -9.64 50.76 -4.64
C ARG A 9 -8.49 49.80 -4.95
N ALA A 10 -8.73 48.76 -5.73
CA ALA A 10 -7.70 47.79 -6.12
C ALA A 10 -6.72 48.37 -7.16
N LEU A 11 -7.18 49.27 -8.02
CA LEU A 11 -6.36 49.90 -9.05
C LEU A 11 -5.47 51.04 -8.48
N GLU A 12 -5.89 51.73 -7.45
CA GLU A 12 -5.05 52.75 -6.81
C GLU A 12 -3.88 52.14 -6.00
N CYS A 13 -4.03 50.91 -5.48
CA CYS A 13 -2.94 50.19 -4.84
C CYS A 13 -1.87 49.71 -5.82
N TYR A 14 -2.26 49.46 -7.10
CA TYR A 14 -1.34 48.95 -8.11
C TYR A 14 -0.44 50.03 -8.71
N LEU A 15 -0.87 51.29 -8.67
CA LEU A 15 -0.14 52.43 -9.25
C LEU A 15 0.83 53.12 -8.29
N ARG A 16 0.90 52.71 -7.02
CA ARG A 16 1.80 53.30 -6.00
C ARG A 16 2.98 52.40 -5.63
N LEU A 17 3.22 51.32 -6.33
CA LEU A 17 4.47 50.56 -6.20
C LEU A 17 5.53 51.20 -7.11
N GLU A 18 6.06 52.37 -6.69
CA GLU A 18 7.37 52.81 -7.12
C GLU A 18 8.37 51.72 -6.69
N TYR A 19 8.87 50.98 -7.66
CA TYR A 19 9.99 50.08 -7.50
C TYR A 19 11.22 50.85 -7.10
N THR A 20 11.34 51.23 -5.85
CA THR A 20 12.64 51.55 -5.28
C THR A 20 13.37 50.22 -5.13
N CYS A 21 14.22 49.93 -6.09
CA CYS A 21 15.21 48.89 -6.02
C CYS A 21 16.13 49.20 -4.84
N ALA A 22 15.75 48.83 -3.62
CA ALA A 22 16.68 48.83 -2.50
C ALA A 22 17.75 47.78 -2.86
N PRO A 23 19.05 48.09 -2.66
CA PRO A 23 20.09 47.12 -2.91
C PRO A 23 19.80 45.88 -2.08
N PHE A 24 19.77 44.72 -2.76
CA PHE A 24 19.59 43.40 -2.13
C PHE A 24 20.81 43.14 -1.27
N ASP A 25 20.67 43.28 0.04
CA ASP A 25 21.71 42.93 1.00
C ASP A 25 21.67 41.42 1.24
N PRO A 26 22.62 40.67 0.66
CA PRO A 26 22.68 39.22 0.85
C PRO A 26 23.00 38.78 2.28
N GLU A 27 23.51 39.69 3.12
CA GLU A 27 23.85 39.40 4.51
C GLU A 27 22.63 39.41 5.47
N ALA A 28 21.55 40.11 5.13
CA ALA A 28 20.31 40.12 5.93
C ALA A 28 19.55 38.79 5.93
N LEU A 29 19.86 37.88 4.99
CA LEU A 29 19.24 36.56 4.87
C LEU A 29 20.11 35.40 5.41
N GLY A 30 21.23 35.74 6.10
CA GLY A 30 22.28 34.81 6.47
C GLY A 30 21.86 33.57 7.29
N PRO A 31 21.04 33.61 8.32
CA PRO A 31 20.74 32.38 9.09
C PRO A 31 19.52 31.58 8.59
N LEU A 32 18.59 32.20 7.86
CA LEU A 32 17.36 31.53 7.44
C LEU A 32 17.51 30.68 6.16
N LEU A 33 18.46 31.00 5.29
CA LEU A 33 18.71 30.25 4.06
C LEU A 33 19.52 28.96 4.24
N ASN A 34 20.25 28.82 5.34
CA ASN A 34 21.06 27.63 5.60
C ASN A 34 20.30 26.46 6.21
N SER A 35 19.09 26.67 6.73
CA SER A 35 18.28 25.58 7.33
C SER A 35 17.33 24.89 6.36
N ALA A 36 17.12 25.41 5.16
CA ALA A 36 16.10 24.92 4.24
C ALA A 36 16.65 24.31 2.95
N ARG A 37 17.83 23.71 2.96
CA ARG A 37 18.13 22.69 1.94
C ARG A 37 17.24 21.49 2.21
N MET A 38 15.98 21.54 1.75
CA MET A 38 15.11 20.39 1.70
C MET A 38 15.74 19.37 0.79
N LYS A 39 16.57 18.49 1.39
CA LYS A 39 17.01 17.29 0.70
C LYS A 39 15.77 16.46 0.46
N THR A 40 15.47 16.13 -0.80
CA THR A 40 14.45 15.13 -1.12
C THR A 40 14.81 13.85 -0.37
N GLY A 41 14.03 13.51 0.65
CA GLY A 41 14.25 12.30 1.43
C GLY A 41 13.92 11.08 0.59
N PHE A 42 14.92 10.27 0.26
CA PHE A 42 14.71 8.95 -0.32
C PHE A 42 14.56 7.93 0.80
N ALA A 43 13.59 7.02 0.65
CA ALA A 43 13.48 5.90 1.56
C ALA A 43 14.73 5.02 1.45
N GLN A 44 15.34 4.74 2.59
CA GLN A 44 16.48 3.82 2.70
C GLN A 44 16.05 2.56 3.46
N PRO A 45 16.60 1.38 3.14
CA PRO A 45 16.25 0.14 3.84
C PRO A 45 16.49 0.22 5.36
N ALA A 46 17.51 0.99 5.78
CA ALA A 46 17.84 1.17 7.19
C ALA A 46 16.87 2.06 7.97
N THR A 47 16.14 2.94 7.30
CA THR A 47 15.21 3.90 7.94
C THR A 47 13.74 3.48 7.81
N THR A 48 13.46 2.34 7.18
CA THR A 48 12.08 1.85 7.01
C THR A 48 11.59 1.16 8.28
N HIS A 49 10.50 1.67 8.85
CA HIS A 49 9.77 0.98 9.90
C HIS A 49 8.80 -0.03 9.30
N VAL A 50 8.83 -1.25 9.83
CA VAL A 50 7.96 -2.36 9.39
C VAL A 50 7.13 -2.79 10.58
N ASP A 51 5.82 -2.66 10.47
CA ASP A 51 4.86 -3.05 11.50
C ASP A 51 4.25 -4.43 11.19
N TRP A 52 3.66 -5.04 12.23
CA TRP A 52 2.91 -6.28 12.11
C TRP A 52 1.42 -6.03 12.31
N TYR A 53 0.62 -6.57 11.40
CA TYR A 53 -0.84 -6.44 11.43
C TYR A 53 -1.52 -7.78 11.36
N VAL A 54 -2.61 -7.92 12.11
CA VAL A 54 -3.55 -9.05 12.01
C VAL A 54 -4.82 -8.58 11.33
N VAL A 55 -5.29 -9.38 10.39
CA VAL A 55 -6.52 -9.17 9.62
C VAL A 55 -7.41 -10.39 9.74
N ASP A 56 -8.66 -10.19 10.08
CA ASP A 56 -9.66 -11.24 10.03
C ASP A 56 -10.29 -11.30 8.63
N ALA A 57 -10.26 -12.49 8.00
CA ALA A 57 -10.82 -12.75 6.68
C ALA A 57 -12.29 -13.22 6.72
N SER A 58 -12.87 -13.44 7.90
CA SER A 58 -14.23 -13.97 8.05
C SER A 58 -15.25 -13.11 7.30
N GLY A 59 -16.00 -13.70 6.40
CA GLY A 59 -17.07 -13.04 5.64
C GLY A 59 -16.62 -11.98 4.63
N LYS A 60 -15.33 -11.70 4.52
CA LYS A 60 -14.80 -10.72 3.57
C LYS A 60 -14.62 -11.34 2.19
N THR A 61 -14.87 -10.55 1.14
CA THR A 61 -14.72 -11.03 -0.24
C THR A 61 -13.26 -11.19 -0.61
N LEU A 62 -12.90 -12.37 -1.16
CA LEU A 62 -11.52 -12.73 -1.53
C LEU A 62 -10.77 -11.63 -2.29
N GLY A 63 -11.37 -11.07 -3.35
CA GLY A 63 -10.69 -10.10 -4.22
C GLY A 63 -10.46 -8.76 -3.55
N ARG A 64 -11.45 -8.23 -2.82
CA ARG A 64 -11.33 -6.96 -2.11
C ARG A 64 -10.32 -7.05 -0.97
N LEU A 65 -10.38 -8.13 -0.20
CA LEU A 65 -9.39 -8.40 0.84
C LEU A 65 -7.98 -8.50 0.27
N ALA A 66 -7.78 -9.27 -0.80
CA ALA A 66 -6.48 -9.43 -1.44
C ALA A 66 -5.89 -8.11 -1.96
N SER A 67 -6.72 -7.20 -2.50
CA SER A 67 -6.26 -5.90 -3.00
C SER A 67 -5.76 -4.99 -1.88
N GLN A 68 -6.45 -4.95 -0.73
CA GLN A 68 -6.04 -4.18 0.43
C GLN A 68 -4.75 -4.74 1.07
N ILE A 69 -4.65 -6.06 1.18
CA ILE A 69 -3.43 -6.74 1.63
C ILE A 69 -2.25 -6.41 0.71
N ALA A 70 -2.43 -6.53 -0.61
CA ALA A 70 -1.37 -6.22 -1.57
C ALA A 70 -0.90 -4.77 -1.52
N LEU A 71 -1.82 -3.81 -1.28
CA LEU A 71 -1.51 -2.39 -1.12
C LEU A 71 -0.61 -2.18 0.10
N ARG A 72 -0.89 -2.85 1.23
CA ARG A 72 -0.10 -2.75 2.46
C ARG A 72 1.24 -3.47 2.36
N LEU A 73 1.28 -4.68 1.78
CA LEU A 73 2.52 -5.41 1.54
C LEU A 73 3.48 -4.64 0.62
N LYS A 74 2.94 -3.85 -0.32
CA LYS A 74 3.73 -2.96 -1.16
C LYS A 74 4.17 -1.69 -0.44
N GLY A 75 3.50 -1.33 0.66
CA GLY A 75 3.77 -0.11 1.42
C GLY A 75 3.18 1.17 0.81
N LYS A 76 2.23 1.07 -0.12
CA LYS A 76 1.61 2.24 -0.77
C LYS A 76 0.78 3.13 0.16
N HIS A 77 0.44 2.67 1.35
CA HIS A 77 -0.26 3.46 2.36
C HIS A 77 0.66 4.43 3.10
N LYS A 78 1.99 4.24 3.02
CA LYS A 78 2.98 5.09 3.68
C LYS A 78 3.31 6.31 2.84
N ALA A 79 3.42 7.49 3.47
CA ALA A 79 3.75 8.74 2.79
C ALA A 79 5.14 8.69 2.10
N ASN A 80 6.09 7.98 2.70
CA ASN A 80 7.46 7.84 2.18
C ASN A 80 7.62 6.70 1.17
N TYR A 81 6.52 6.24 0.56
CA TYR A 81 6.58 5.13 -0.39
C TYR A 81 7.58 5.37 -1.50
N SER A 82 8.48 4.41 -1.70
CA SER A 82 9.46 4.38 -2.80
C SER A 82 9.44 3.03 -3.50
N PRO A 83 9.36 2.99 -4.85
CA PRO A 83 9.19 1.74 -5.58
C PRO A 83 10.41 0.81 -5.57
N HIS A 84 11.61 1.32 -5.26
CA HIS A 84 12.87 0.57 -5.26
C HIS A 84 13.19 -0.08 -3.91
N VAL A 85 12.49 0.31 -2.83
CA VAL A 85 12.69 -0.21 -1.47
C VAL A 85 11.45 -0.98 -1.00
N ASP A 86 11.67 -2.05 -0.24
CA ASP A 86 10.60 -2.80 0.41
C ASP A 86 10.16 -2.10 1.70
N MET A 87 9.09 -1.32 1.62
CA MET A 87 8.51 -0.56 2.73
C MET A 87 7.23 -1.20 3.30
N GLY A 88 6.86 -2.36 2.79
CA GLY A 88 5.65 -3.07 3.20
C GLY A 88 5.72 -3.61 4.62
N ASP A 89 4.55 -3.77 5.23
CA ASP A 89 4.38 -4.32 6.56
C ASP A 89 4.15 -5.84 6.51
N HIS A 90 4.36 -6.52 7.65
CA HIS A 90 3.97 -7.92 7.81
C HIS A 90 2.47 -8.02 8.06
N ILE A 91 1.82 -8.93 7.36
CA ILE A 91 0.37 -9.15 7.49
C ILE A 91 0.10 -10.61 7.83
N ILE A 92 -0.62 -10.80 8.92
CA ILE A 92 -1.14 -12.09 9.36
C ILE A 92 -2.62 -12.11 9.02
N VAL A 93 -3.07 -13.08 8.25
CA VAL A 93 -4.49 -13.28 7.93
C VAL A 93 -5.00 -14.49 8.67
N LEU A 94 -6.09 -14.32 9.40
CA LEU A 94 -6.79 -15.38 10.13
C LEU A 94 -8.08 -15.78 9.41
N HIS A 95 -8.58 -16.97 9.73
CA HIS A 95 -9.84 -17.52 9.20
C HIS A 95 -9.91 -17.58 7.67
N ALA A 96 -8.84 -17.99 7.00
CA ALA A 96 -8.82 -18.09 5.54
C ALA A 96 -9.85 -19.08 4.99
N GLU A 97 -10.35 -20.01 5.79
CA GLU A 97 -11.43 -20.94 5.41
C GLU A 97 -12.80 -20.26 5.26
N LYS A 98 -13.04 -19.14 6.01
CA LYS A 98 -14.33 -18.43 6.05
C LYS A 98 -14.42 -17.28 5.05
N ILE A 99 -13.54 -17.25 4.07
CA ILE A 99 -13.52 -16.22 3.03
C ILE A 99 -14.76 -16.33 2.15
N ALA A 100 -15.46 -15.21 1.95
CA ALA A 100 -16.61 -15.14 1.07
C ALA A 100 -16.20 -15.02 -0.40
N VAL A 101 -16.94 -15.74 -1.26
CA VAL A 101 -16.79 -15.67 -2.71
C VAL A 101 -18.17 -15.40 -3.32
N THR A 102 -18.28 -14.45 -4.25
CA THR A 102 -19.54 -14.06 -4.88
C THR A 102 -19.80 -14.84 -6.16
N GLY A 103 -21.07 -15.13 -6.44
CA GLY A 103 -21.51 -15.89 -7.63
C GLY A 103 -21.02 -17.33 -7.63
N ASN A 104 -21.03 -17.98 -8.79
CA ASN A 104 -20.68 -19.41 -8.94
C ASN A 104 -19.17 -19.67 -9.04
N LYS A 105 -18.32 -18.77 -8.52
CA LYS A 105 -16.84 -18.88 -8.63
C LYS A 105 -16.26 -20.09 -7.88
N LEU A 106 -17.01 -20.69 -6.98
CA LEU A 106 -16.54 -21.90 -6.28
C LEU A 106 -16.30 -23.05 -7.27
N ASP A 107 -17.15 -23.18 -8.28
CA ASP A 107 -17.06 -24.22 -9.28
C ASP A 107 -16.36 -23.74 -10.56
N ASP A 108 -16.70 -22.54 -11.04
CA ASP A 108 -16.21 -22.01 -12.31
C ASP A 108 -14.75 -21.56 -12.27
N LYS A 109 -14.27 -21.07 -11.10
CA LYS A 109 -12.90 -20.59 -11.01
C LYS A 109 -11.91 -21.73 -10.89
N MET A 110 -11.16 -21.96 -11.96
CA MET A 110 -10.11 -22.98 -12.02
C MET A 110 -8.73 -22.38 -11.82
N TYR A 111 -7.90 -23.08 -11.03
CA TYR A 111 -6.47 -22.82 -10.91
C TYR A 111 -5.69 -23.86 -11.67
N HIS A 112 -4.85 -23.42 -12.60
CA HIS A 112 -4.05 -24.28 -13.45
C HIS A 112 -2.58 -24.24 -13.03
N HIS A 113 -1.94 -25.40 -13.00
CA HIS A 113 -0.52 -25.53 -12.77
C HIS A 113 0.07 -26.55 -13.76
N HIS A 114 1.12 -26.12 -14.47
CA HIS A 114 1.84 -26.97 -15.42
C HIS A 114 3.12 -27.50 -14.77
N THR A 115 3.38 -28.78 -14.86
CA THR A 115 4.54 -29.42 -14.19
C THR A 115 5.84 -29.28 -14.97
N GLY A 116 5.81 -28.79 -16.22
CA GLY A 116 6.97 -28.68 -17.11
C GLY A 116 7.06 -29.81 -18.17
N TYR A 117 6.37 -30.92 -17.98
CA TYR A 117 6.33 -32.02 -18.93
C TYR A 117 5.16 -31.93 -19.90
N LEU A 118 5.28 -32.39 -21.11
CA LEU A 118 4.24 -32.36 -22.13
C LEU A 118 2.93 -32.99 -21.63
N GLY A 119 1.80 -32.30 -21.87
CA GLY A 119 0.46 -32.80 -21.53
C GLY A 119 0.11 -32.76 -20.03
N ASN A 120 0.99 -32.25 -19.16
CA ASN A 120 0.84 -32.32 -17.69
C ASN A 120 0.28 -31.03 -17.08
N LEU A 121 -0.89 -30.59 -17.56
CA LEU A 121 -1.65 -29.48 -16.94
C LEU A 121 -2.55 -30.04 -15.84
N LYS A 122 -2.32 -29.61 -14.59
CA LYS A 122 -3.18 -29.91 -13.45
C LYS A 122 -4.11 -28.75 -13.19
N SER A 123 -5.38 -29.04 -12.97
CA SER A 123 -6.44 -28.05 -12.72
C SER A 123 -7.19 -28.40 -11.43
N ILE A 124 -7.48 -27.40 -10.62
CA ILE A 124 -8.25 -27.53 -9.38
C ILE A 124 -9.29 -26.40 -9.31
N SER A 125 -10.54 -26.71 -8.96
CA SER A 125 -11.56 -25.67 -8.72
C SER A 125 -11.31 -24.95 -7.41
N LEU A 126 -11.79 -23.67 -7.30
CA LEU A 126 -11.64 -22.88 -6.09
C LEU A 126 -12.30 -23.56 -4.88
N GLY A 127 -13.49 -24.15 -5.06
CA GLY A 127 -14.20 -24.85 -3.98
C GLY A 127 -13.41 -26.02 -3.42
N LYS A 128 -12.74 -26.80 -4.28
CA LYS A 128 -11.85 -27.89 -3.85
C LYS A 128 -10.60 -27.35 -3.16
N LEU A 129 -10.00 -26.26 -3.70
CA LEU A 129 -8.82 -25.64 -3.11
C LEU A 129 -9.10 -25.09 -1.71
N LEU A 130 -10.25 -24.45 -1.47
CA LEU A 130 -10.64 -23.94 -0.15
C LEU A 130 -10.86 -25.04 0.88
N LYS A 131 -11.28 -26.24 0.46
CA LYS A 131 -11.45 -27.39 1.35
C LYS A 131 -10.12 -28.04 1.74
N GLU A 132 -9.20 -28.19 0.78
CA GLU A 132 -7.91 -28.84 0.99
C GLU A 132 -6.84 -27.90 1.55
N HIS A 133 -6.74 -26.68 0.98
CA HIS A 133 -5.71 -25.70 1.31
C HIS A 133 -6.27 -24.26 1.23
N PRO A 134 -7.07 -23.81 2.22
CA PRO A 134 -7.71 -22.50 2.19
C PRO A 134 -6.72 -21.34 2.09
N GLU A 135 -5.54 -21.48 2.66
CA GLU A 135 -4.47 -20.47 2.65
C GLU A 135 -4.03 -20.12 1.24
N ARG A 136 -3.90 -21.13 0.36
CA ARG A 136 -3.40 -20.96 -1.01
C ARG A 136 -4.30 -20.10 -1.87
N ALA A 137 -5.62 -20.11 -1.64
CA ALA A 137 -6.56 -19.31 -2.42
C ALA A 137 -6.25 -17.80 -2.28
N LEU A 138 -5.99 -17.34 -1.05
CA LEU A 138 -5.61 -15.97 -0.77
C LEU A 138 -4.18 -15.66 -1.24
N GLU A 139 -3.25 -16.58 -1.01
CA GLU A 139 -1.86 -16.44 -1.47
C GLU A 139 -1.78 -16.23 -2.99
N PHE A 140 -2.49 -17.03 -3.79
CA PHE A 140 -2.53 -16.87 -5.25
C PHE A 140 -3.13 -15.53 -5.66
N ALA A 141 -4.19 -15.09 -4.98
CA ALA A 141 -4.81 -13.79 -5.25
C ALA A 141 -3.84 -12.64 -4.99
N VAL A 142 -3.18 -12.62 -3.84
CA VAL A 142 -2.21 -11.58 -3.47
C VAL A 142 -0.96 -11.63 -4.34
N LYS A 143 -0.42 -12.84 -4.61
CA LYS A 143 0.75 -13.05 -5.48
C LYS A 143 0.52 -12.51 -6.89
N GLY A 144 -0.69 -12.65 -7.42
CA GLY A 144 -1.09 -12.09 -8.72
C GLY A 144 -1.11 -10.57 -8.75
N MET A 145 -1.34 -9.91 -7.59
CA MET A 145 -1.41 -8.45 -7.45
C MET A 145 -0.06 -7.79 -7.13
N LEU A 146 0.93 -8.56 -6.67
CA LEU A 146 2.27 -8.08 -6.40
C LEU A 146 3.14 -8.10 -7.68
N PRO A 147 4.17 -7.25 -7.76
CA PRO A 147 5.09 -7.26 -8.89
C PRO A 147 5.85 -8.59 -8.99
N LYS A 148 6.07 -9.07 -10.22
CA LYS A 148 6.75 -10.34 -10.51
C LYS A 148 8.29 -10.22 -10.48
N THR A 149 8.82 -9.34 -9.65
CA THR A 149 10.26 -9.07 -9.49
C THR A 149 10.84 -9.74 -8.25
N THR A 150 12.15 -9.68 -8.07
CA THR A 150 12.82 -10.11 -6.84
C THR A 150 12.30 -9.38 -5.61
N LEU A 151 12.01 -8.07 -5.75
CA LEU A 151 11.42 -7.25 -4.69
C LEU A 151 10.01 -7.74 -4.34
N GLY A 152 9.17 -8.05 -5.32
CA GLY A 152 7.83 -8.59 -5.09
C GLY A 152 7.83 -9.94 -4.37
N ARG A 153 8.86 -10.79 -4.61
CA ARG A 153 9.03 -12.04 -3.85
C ARG A 153 9.38 -11.79 -2.39
N ARG A 154 10.16 -10.73 -2.09
CA ARG A 154 10.45 -10.32 -0.70
C ARG A 154 9.19 -9.79 0.00
N MET A 155 8.40 -8.96 -0.69
CA MET A 155 7.12 -8.48 -0.17
C MET A 155 6.16 -9.63 0.12
N PHE A 156 6.08 -10.63 -0.76
CA PHE A 156 5.21 -11.79 -0.57
C PHE A 156 5.58 -12.64 0.65
N ARG A 157 6.85 -12.71 1.03
CA ARG A 157 7.30 -13.43 2.26
C ARG A 157 6.79 -12.81 3.56
N LYS A 158 6.31 -11.55 3.51
CA LYS A 158 5.72 -10.85 4.65
C LYS A 158 4.23 -11.18 4.86
N LEU A 159 3.65 -11.98 3.97
CA LEU A 159 2.29 -12.48 4.10
C LEU A 159 2.30 -13.82 4.81
N HIS A 160 1.54 -13.93 5.90
CA HIS A 160 1.33 -15.14 6.67
C HIS A 160 -0.17 -15.41 6.71
N VAL A 161 -0.61 -16.53 6.15
CA VAL A 161 -2.03 -16.90 6.07
C VAL A 161 -2.27 -18.12 6.92
N PHE A 162 -3.31 -18.09 7.75
CA PHE A 162 -3.73 -19.19 8.61
C PHE A 162 -5.20 -19.53 8.39
N ALA A 163 -5.51 -20.81 8.37
CA ALA A 163 -6.87 -21.29 8.22
C ALA A 163 -7.74 -20.95 9.44
N GLY A 164 -7.19 -21.17 10.64
CA GLY A 164 -7.88 -20.95 11.93
C GLY A 164 -7.65 -19.57 12.54
N ASP A 165 -7.93 -19.47 13.85
CA ASP A 165 -7.81 -18.27 14.67
C ASP A 165 -6.42 -18.08 15.33
N LYS A 166 -5.57 -19.12 15.35
CA LYS A 166 -4.29 -19.12 16.06
C LYS A 166 -3.13 -18.89 15.11
N HIS A 167 -2.20 -18.06 15.56
CA HIS A 167 -0.95 -17.79 14.85
C HIS A 167 0.26 -17.85 15.80
N PRO A 168 1.46 -18.25 15.34
CA PRO A 168 2.65 -18.37 16.16
C PRO A 168 3.36 -17.03 16.45
N HIS A 169 2.93 -15.92 15.82
CA HIS A 169 3.61 -14.63 15.83
C HIS A 169 3.17 -13.71 16.98
N THR A 170 2.94 -14.25 18.19
CA THR A 170 2.53 -13.45 19.36
C THR A 170 3.63 -12.54 19.88
N ALA A 171 4.89 -12.96 19.74
CA ALA A 171 6.05 -12.20 20.20
C ALA A 171 6.23 -10.86 19.44
N GLN A 172 5.74 -10.75 18.21
CA GLN A 172 5.79 -9.55 17.41
C GLN A 172 4.71 -8.51 17.75
N GLN A 173 3.80 -8.83 18.68
CA GLN A 173 2.69 -7.97 19.11
C GLN A 173 1.94 -7.30 17.94
N PRO A 174 1.35 -8.10 17.04
CA PRO A 174 0.71 -7.58 15.85
C PRO A 174 -0.52 -6.76 16.21
N LYS A 175 -0.70 -5.62 15.52
CA LYS A 175 -1.83 -4.70 15.69
C LYS A 175 -3.03 -5.22 14.89
N SER A 176 -4.25 -5.12 15.43
CA SER A 176 -5.47 -5.44 14.68
C SER A 176 -5.68 -4.41 13.56
N LEU A 177 -6.03 -4.90 12.37
CA LEU A 177 -6.32 -4.07 11.21
C LEU A 177 -7.68 -4.42 10.65
N GLU A 178 -8.59 -3.47 10.67
CA GLU A 178 -9.88 -3.56 9.99
C GLU A 178 -9.72 -3.16 8.51
N ILE A 179 -10.20 -4.03 7.61
CA ILE A 179 -10.17 -3.85 6.15
C ILE A 179 -11.57 -3.94 5.59
#